data_9ba2f4a187e7cf44ab3a5142f307e807
#
_entry.id   9ba2f4a187e7cf44ab3a5142f307e807
#
_cell.length_a   1.000
_cell.length_b   1.000
_cell.length_c   1.000
_cell.angle_alpha   90.00
_cell.angle_beta   90.00
_cell.angle_gamma   90.00
#
_symmetry.space_group_name_H-M   'P 1'
#
loop_
_entity.id
_entity.type
_entity.pdbx_description
1 polymer ?
#
loop_
_entity_poly.entity_id
_entity_poly.type
_entity_poly.pdbx_seq_one_letter_code
_entity_poly.pdbx_strand_id
1 'polypeptide(L)'
;MYSDFLRILVLLALASGGATASEARQATRPDTVKVAAVQVCGYDKCYVERPGFDPAKLVVTYIEKAAEDGAQLVVFPEYLLGRIAVPGPVTRKIAQAAAAAKVYVVVGCWEVHADNSFANTALLFDRQGRIQGKYLKTHAAVDTFEGTPSYAHPPAGRSTEWFIQNDPEWIMEKGHDLPVFELDFARVGILTCYDGWFPEPFRVLSLKGAEIIIWINGRGGHVEDYIVKAAMFHNSVALVTTNQAYGAGTMIADWPATIKAVCPPQKEAWISAAIDLKRLRSVRKHSRNYQQRRPELYGEILKRQTAWGETIKDAN
;
A
#
# COMPACT_ATOMS: atom_id res chain seq x y z
N MET A 1 -38.04 49.90 21.18
CA MET A 1 -38.65 48.73 20.52
C MET A 1 -38.28 48.61 19.04
N TYR A 2 -37.04 49.06 18.67
CA TYR A 2 -36.55 48.99 17.26
C TYR A 2 -35.10 48.49 17.18
N SER A 3 -34.50 48.06 18.29
CA SER A 3 -33.08 47.64 18.31
C SER A 3 -32.84 46.11 18.27
N ASP A 4 -33.90 45.30 18.50
CA ASP A 4 -33.74 43.85 18.59
C ASP A 4 -34.02 43.09 17.28
N PHE A 5 -34.63 43.75 16.28
CA PHE A 5 -34.88 43.17 14.96
C PHE A 5 -33.63 43.11 14.06
N LEU A 6 -32.60 43.94 14.34
CA LEU A 6 -31.39 43.98 13.51
C LEU A 6 -30.32 42.95 13.94
N ARG A 7 -30.46 42.39 15.14
CA ARG A 7 -29.54 41.35 15.64
C ARG A 7 -29.87 39.94 15.20
N ILE A 8 -31.12 39.69 14.78
CA ILE A 8 -31.53 38.35 14.32
C ILE A 8 -31.23 38.14 12.84
N LEU A 9 -31.09 39.20 12.03
CA LEU A 9 -30.74 39.10 10.60
C LEU A 9 -29.26 38.89 10.33
N VAL A 10 -28.37 39.21 11.28
CA VAL A 10 -26.90 38.99 11.12
C VAL A 10 -26.46 37.59 11.52
N LEU A 11 -27.28 36.83 12.26
CA LEU A 11 -26.97 35.46 12.68
C LEU A 11 -27.46 34.37 11.70
N LEU A 12 -28.26 34.72 10.70
CA LEU A 12 -28.75 33.80 9.66
C LEU A 12 -27.92 33.82 8.36
N ALA A 13 -26.95 34.74 8.23
CA ALA A 13 -26.11 34.88 7.04
C ALA A 13 -24.76 34.16 7.15
N LEU A 14 -24.47 33.46 8.25
CA LEU A 14 -23.18 32.73 8.47
C LEU A 14 -23.31 31.20 8.46
N ALA A 15 -24.44 30.65 8.02
CA ALA A 15 -24.67 29.21 7.89
C ALA A 15 -24.62 28.68 6.45
N SER A 16 -24.12 29.46 5.49
CA SER A 16 -23.71 28.91 4.20
C SER A 16 -22.24 28.44 4.32
N GLY A 17 -22.03 27.31 4.99
CA GLY A 17 -20.73 26.65 5.01
C GLY A 17 -20.33 26.29 3.59
N GLY A 18 -19.46 27.11 2.98
CA GLY A 18 -18.82 26.78 1.73
C GLY A 18 -18.06 25.46 1.94
N ALA A 19 -18.31 24.46 1.08
CA ALA A 19 -17.58 23.21 1.10
C ALA A 19 -16.08 23.50 1.08
N THR A 20 -15.32 22.85 1.94
CA THR A 20 -13.87 22.98 1.93
C THR A 20 -13.32 22.52 0.57
N ALA A 21 -12.13 22.99 0.17
CA ALA A 21 -11.51 22.54 -1.08
C ALA A 21 -11.35 21.00 -1.14
N SER A 22 -11.26 20.35 0.02
CA SER A 22 -11.23 18.89 0.17
C SER A 22 -12.60 18.27 -0.17
N GLU A 23 -13.70 18.84 0.33
CA GLU A 23 -15.07 18.38 0.05
C GLU A 23 -15.45 18.61 -1.41
N ALA A 24 -15.06 19.76 -1.98
CA ALA A 24 -15.28 20.05 -3.40
C ALA A 24 -14.52 19.06 -4.31
N ARG A 25 -13.28 18.72 -4.00
CA ARG A 25 -12.51 17.68 -4.73
C ARG A 25 -13.15 16.29 -4.59
N GLN A 26 -13.70 15.96 -3.43
CA GLN A 26 -14.36 14.68 -3.22
C GLN A 26 -15.65 14.54 -4.01
N ALA A 27 -16.37 15.64 -4.20
CA ALA A 27 -17.62 15.68 -4.97
C ALA A 27 -17.43 15.48 -6.49
N THR A 28 -16.21 15.71 -7.01
CA THR A 28 -15.89 15.55 -8.45
C THR A 28 -15.24 14.21 -8.80
N ARG A 29 -14.92 13.36 -7.81
CA ARG A 29 -14.27 12.08 -8.03
C ARG A 29 -15.22 11.05 -8.61
N PRO A 30 -14.75 10.12 -9.48
CA PRO A 30 -15.58 9.09 -10.07
C PRO A 30 -16.19 8.18 -9.02
N ASP A 31 -17.37 7.66 -9.34
CA ASP A 31 -18.12 6.70 -8.51
C ASP A 31 -17.47 5.31 -8.48
N THR A 32 -16.74 4.97 -9.54
CA THR A 32 -16.05 3.68 -9.69
C THR A 32 -14.66 3.88 -10.29
N VAL A 33 -13.73 2.98 -9.96
CA VAL A 33 -12.41 2.90 -10.58
C VAL A 33 -12.11 1.47 -10.97
N LYS A 34 -11.64 1.23 -12.19
CA LYS A 34 -11.11 -0.07 -12.60
C LYS A 34 -9.64 -0.14 -12.25
N VAL A 35 -9.25 -1.19 -11.55
CA VAL A 35 -7.87 -1.44 -11.13
C VAL A 35 -7.39 -2.78 -11.66
N ALA A 36 -6.09 -2.91 -11.92
CA ALA A 36 -5.45 -4.15 -12.29
C ALA A 36 -4.43 -4.57 -11.24
N ALA A 37 -4.35 -5.87 -10.96
CA ALA A 37 -3.37 -6.48 -10.08
C ALA A 37 -2.63 -7.59 -10.84
N VAL A 38 -1.30 -7.54 -10.81
CA VAL A 38 -0.43 -8.40 -11.59
C VAL A 38 0.28 -9.38 -10.66
N GLN A 39 0.25 -10.68 -11.00
CA GLN A 39 0.95 -11.76 -10.32
C GLN A 39 2.04 -12.27 -11.25
N VAL A 40 3.25 -11.81 -11.06
CA VAL A 40 4.41 -12.19 -11.86
C VAL A 40 5.60 -12.48 -10.95
N CYS A 41 6.57 -13.22 -11.46
CA CYS A 41 7.77 -13.53 -10.70
C CYS A 41 8.70 -12.32 -10.60
N GLY A 42 9.23 -12.09 -9.39
CA GLY A 42 10.26 -11.11 -9.15
C GLY A 42 11.66 -11.58 -9.51
N TYR A 43 12.57 -10.64 -9.41
CA TYR A 43 13.98 -10.79 -9.76
C TYR A 43 14.70 -11.94 -9.02
N ASP A 44 14.33 -12.21 -7.77
CA ASP A 44 15.15 -13.06 -6.90
C ASP A 44 14.98 -14.56 -7.08
N LYS A 45 13.81 -15.06 -7.44
CA LYS A 45 13.54 -16.51 -7.44
C LYS A 45 13.21 -17.11 -8.80
N CYS A 46 12.60 -16.33 -9.69
CA CYS A 46 12.14 -16.86 -10.96
C CYS A 46 12.98 -16.41 -12.16
N TYR A 47 13.78 -15.36 -12.00
CA TYR A 47 14.44 -14.70 -13.12
C TYR A 47 15.97 -14.66 -13.05
N VAL A 48 16.58 -14.97 -11.89
CA VAL A 48 18.05 -15.10 -11.77
C VAL A 48 18.60 -16.10 -12.80
N GLU A 49 17.79 -17.08 -13.19
CA GLU A 49 18.17 -18.14 -14.13
C GLU A 49 17.70 -17.87 -15.58
N ARG A 50 16.99 -16.76 -15.86
CA ARG A 50 16.51 -16.45 -17.23
C ARG A 50 17.45 -15.44 -17.91
N PRO A 51 18.32 -15.86 -18.83
CA PRO A 51 19.18 -14.95 -19.57
C PRO A 51 18.36 -13.88 -20.29
N GLY A 52 18.76 -12.60 -20.12
CA GLY A 52 18.11 -11.47 -20.82
C GLY A 52 16.77 -11.02 -20.20
N PHE A 53 16.45 -11.43 -18.98
CA PHE A 53 15.27 -10.92 -18.29
C PHE A 53 15.41 -9.41 -18.00
N ASP A 54 14.41 -8.64 -18.47
CA ASP A 54 14.28 -7.20 -18.19
C ASP A 54 12.98 -6.95 -17.42
N PRO A 55 13.04 -6.72 -16.09
CA PRO A 55 11.85 -6.48 -15.28
C PRO A 55 11.07 -5.22 -15.71
N ALA A 56 11.77 -4.21 -16.25
CA ALA A 56 11.10 -3.02 -16.76
C ALA A 56 10.26 -3.35 -17.99
N LYS A 57 10.76 -4.19 -18.89
CA LYS A 57 9.99 -4.62 -20.06
C LYS A 57 8.74 -5.41 -19.67
N LEU A 58 8.86 -6.29 -18.66
CA LEU A 58 7.71 -7.02 -18.11
C LEU A 58 6.65 -6.06 -17.57
N VAL A 59 7.05 -5.10 -16.75
CA VAL A 59 6.15 -4.10 -16.16
C VAL A 59 5.47 -3.27 -17.25
N VAL A 60 6.22 -2.79 -18.25
CA VAL A 60 5.67 -2.04 -19.41
C VAL A 60 4.60 -2.85 -20.13
N THR A 61 4.85 -4.12 -20.43
CA THR A 61 3.89 -5.00 -21.10
C THR A 61 2.56 -5.11 -20.34
N TYR A 62 2.61 -5.21 -19.02
CA TYR A 62 1.36 -5.29 -18.22
C TYR A 62 0.70 -3.93 -18.01
N ILE A 63 1.45 -2.83 -18.02
CA ILE A 63 0.87 -1.47 -18.05
C ILE A 63 0.02 -1.30 -19.31
N GLU A 64 0.56 -1.67 -20.48
CA GLU A 64 -0.13 -1.59 -21.77
C GLU A 64 -1.40 -2.44 -21.78
N LYS A 65 -1.30 -3.72 -21.42
CA LYS A 65 -2.47 -4.63 -21.31
C LYS A 65 -3.56 -4.12 -20.37
N ALA A 66 -3.17 -3.62 -19.21
CA ALA A 66 -4.12 -3.10 -18.23
C ALA A 66 -4.80 -1.81 -18.71
N ALA A 67 -4.06 -0.94 -19.41
CA ALA A 67 -4.60 0.28 -20.00
C ALA A 67 -5.59 -0.03 -21.13
N GLU A 68 -5.27 -0.99 -22.02
CA GLU A 68 -6.18 -1.48 -23.05
C GLU A 68 -7.49 -2.02 -22.46
N ASP A 69 -7.43 -2.66 -21.28
CA ASP A 69 -8.59 -3.14 -20.53
C ASP A 69 -9.31 -2.02 -19.76
N GLY A 70 -8.82 -0.79 -19.80
CA GLY A 70 -9.41 0.39 -19.15
C GLY A 70 -9.10 0.53 -17.66
N ALA A 71 -8.08 -0.16 -17.15
CA ALA A 71 -7.62 0.05 -15.79
C ALA A 71 -7.00 1.43 -15.63
N GLN A 72 -7.23 2.07 -14.49
CA GLN A 72 -6.70 3.39 -14.15
C GLN A 72 -5.52 3.31 -13.17
N LEU A 73 -5.34 2.16 -12.55
CA LEU A 73 -4.25 1.83 -11.65
C LEU A 73 -3.80 0.40 -11.94
N VAL A 74 -2.48 0.20 -12.01
CA VAL A 74 -1.86 -1.11 -12.17
C VAL A 74 -0.92 -1.35 -10.99
N VAL A 75 -1.09 -2.49 -10.33
CA VAL A 75 -0.32 -2.83 -9.13
C VAL A 75 0.51 -4.08 -9.37
N PHE A 76 1.79 -4.00 -9.03
CA PHE A 76 2.78 -5.06 -9.18
C PHE A 76 3.29 -5.54 -7.82
N PRO A 77 3.90 -6.76 -7.76
CA PRO A 77 4.43 -7.32 -6.53
C PRO A 77 5.60 -6.54 -5.92
N GLU A 78 5.88 -6.87 -4.67
CA GLU A 78 7.08 -6.52 -3.93
C GLU A 78 8.34 -7.05 -4.64
N TYR A 79 9.46 -6.33 -4.58
CA TYR A 79 10.80 -6.64 -5.15
C TYR A 79 10.86 -6.83 -6.67
N LEU A 80 9.78 -6.70 -7.41
CA LEU A 80 9.72 -7.09 -8.82
C LEU A 80 10.86 -6.53 -9.67
N LEU A 81 11.28 -5.29 -9.40
CA LEU A 81 12.33 -4.62 -10.16
C LEU A 81 13.76 -5.00 -9.71
N GLY A 82 13.89 -5.79 -8.62
CA GLY A 82 15.19 -6.08 -8.02
C GLY A 82 15.87 -4.84 -7.43
N ARG A 83 17.19 -4.84 -7.38
CA ARG A 83 18.01 -3.75 -6.83
C ARG A 83 18.26 -2.68 -7.87
N ILE A 84 17.69 -1.51 -7.68
CA ILE A 84 17.78 -0.39 -8.64
C ILE A 84 18.02 0.95 -7.94
N ALA A 85 18.69 1.87 -8.63
CA ALA A 85 18.71 3.28 -8.24
C ALA A 85 17.38 3.97 -8.60
N VAL A 86 16.90 4.86 -7.73
CA VAL A 86 15.66 5.64 -7.94
C VAL A 86 15.94 7.12 -7.69
N PRO A 87 15.80 7.98 -8.74
CA PRO A 87 15.46 7.66 -10.12
C PRO A 87 16.61 6.96 -10.87
N GLY A 88 16.28 6.16 -11.89
CA GLY A 88 17.26 5.42 -12.67
C GLY A 88 16.74 4.99 -14.06
N PRO A 89 17.52 4.24 -14.84
CA PRO A 89 17.11 3.78 -16.17
C PRO A 89 15.83 2.94 -16.16
N VAL A 90 15.68 2.06 -15.16
CA VAL A 90 14.50 1.20 -14.99
C VAL A 90 13.26 2.05 -14.71
N THR A 91 13.34 2.96 -13.74
CA THR A 91 12.21 3.84 -13.38
C THR A 91 11.82 4.78 -14.51
N ARG A 92 12.77 5.23 -15.36
CA ARG A 92 12.45 6.05 -16.55
C ARG A 92 11.61 5.29 -17.58
N LYS A 93 11.89 4.01 -17.84
CA LYS A 93 11.08 3.18 -18.76
C LYS A 93 9.64 3.04 -18.24
N ILE A 94 9.47 2.78 -16.94
CA ILE A 94 8.15 2.66 -16.32
C ILE A 94 7.41 4.01 -16.34
N ALA A 95 8.10 5.09 -16.04
CA ALA A 95 7.56 6.45 -16.09
C ALA A 95 7.01 6.80 -17.49
N GLN A 96 7.76 6.47 -18.54
CA GLN A 96 7.33 6.67 -19.92
C GLN A 96 6.08 5.85 -20.25
N ALA A 97 6.03 4.58 -19.85
CA ALA A 97 4.88 3.71 -20.06
C ALA A 97 3.63 4.20 -19.31
N ALA A 98 3.78 4.58 -18.04
CA ALA A 98 2.70 5.13 -17.22
C ALA A 98 2.11 6.42 -17.85
N ALA A 99 2.99 7.31 -18.35
CA ALA A 99 2.58 8.55 -19.03
C ALA A 99 1.88 8.27 -20.37
N ALA A 100 2.41 7.38 -21.19
CA ALA A 100 1.82 7.02 -22.48
C ALA A 100 0.43 6.37 -22.30
N ALA A 101 0.31 5.46 -21.33
CA ALA A 101 -0.94 4.77 -21.00
C ALA A 101 -1.90 5.63 -20.17
N LYS A 102 -1.45 6.74 -19.56
CA LYS A 102 -2.20 7.61 -18.65
C LYS A 102 -2.78 6.85 -17.45
N VAL A 103 -2.02 5.93 -16.88
CA VAL A 103 -2.40 5.12 -15.72
C VAL A 103 -1.49 5.41 -14.53
N TYR A 104 -1.99 5.17 -13.31
CA TYR A 104 -1.15 5.09 -12.13
C TYR A 104 -0.50 3.72 -12.05
N VAL A 105 0.73 3.65 -11.54
CA VAL A 105 1.47 2.39 -11.39
C VAL A 105 2.06 2.31 -10.00
N VAL A 106 1.84 1.17 -9.31
CA VAL A 106 2.54 0.82 -8.07
C VAL A 106 3.40 -0.41 -8.32
N VAL A 107 4.71 -0.32 -8.01
CA VAL A 107 5.66 -1.42 -8.24
C VAL A 107 6.72 -1.45 -7.15
N GLY A 108 7.06 -2.66 -6.67
CA GLY A 108 8.07 -2.87 -5.64
C GLY A 108 9.49 -3.03 -6.19
N CYS A 109 10.47 -2.52 -5.43
CA CYS A 109 11.90 -2.67 -5.71
C CYS A 109 12.72 -2.68 -4.42
N TRP A 110 13.96 -3.12 -4.51
CA TRP A 110 15.03 -2.74 -3.60
C TRP A 110 15.65 -1.43 -4.11
N GLU A 111 15.30 -0.30 -3.51
CA GLU A 111 15.87 0.99 -3.83
C GLU A 111 17.27 1.10 -3.23
N VAL A 112 18.28 1.25 -4.07
CA VAL A 112 19.68 1.40 -3.65
C VAL A 112 20.07 2.86 -3.67
N HIS A 113 20.63 3.35 -2.55
CA HIS A 113 21.08 4.71 -2.37
C HIS A 113 22.57 4.86 -2.74
N ALA A 114 23.04 6.11 -2.84
CA ALA A 114 24.42 6.41 -3.26
C ALA A 114 25.50 5.90 -2.30
N ASP A 115 25.17 5.75 -1.03
CA ASP A 115 26.03 5.18 0.02
C ASP A 115 25.95 3.66 0.13
N ASN A 116 25.28 3.00 -0.82
CA ASN A 116 24.95 1.57 -0.84
C ASN A 116 23.98 1.09 0.26
N SER A 117 23.42 1.98 1.06
CA SER A 117 22.24 1.63 1.83
C SER A 117 21.06 1.32 0.90
N PHE A 118 20.05 0.63 1.39
CA PHE A 118 18.92 0.26 0.55
C PHE A 118 17.62 0.12 1.37
N ALA A 119 16.50 0.26 0.69
CA ALA A 119 15.17 0.12 1.26
C ALA A 119 14.30 -0.80 0.40
N ASN A 120 13.35 -1.48 1.04
CA ASN A 120 12.24 -2.14 0.35
C ASN A 120 11.17 -1.09 0.06
N THR A 121 11.11 -0.66 -1.19
CA THR A 121 10.31 0.50 -1.61
C THR A 121 9.24 0.11 -2.61
N ALA A 122 8.01 0.57 -2.36
CA ALA A 122 6.95 0.63 -3.35
C ALA A 122 6.94 2.02 -3.99
N LEU A 123 7.11 2.08 -5.29
CA LEU A 123 7.09 3.31 -6.09
C LEU A 123 5.68 3.54 -6.64
N LEU A 124 5.15 4.75 -6.48
CA LEU A 124 3.91 5.19 -7.10
C LEU A 124 4.21 6.18 -8.22
N PHE A 125 3.91 5.80 -9.45
CA PHE A 125 3.96 6.68 -10.62
C PHE A 125 2.59 7.26 -10.93
N ASP A 126 2.55 8.55 -11.27
CA ASP A 126 1.32 9.22 -11.72
C ASP A 126 1.11 9.08 -13.23
N ARG A 127 -0.06 9.57 -13.70
CA ARG A 127 -0.46 9.54 -15.13
C ARG A 127 0.43 10.40 -16.03
N GLN A 128 1.33 11.19 -15.48
CA GLN A 128 2.34 11.98 -16.20
C GLN A 128 3.73 11.32 -16.14
N GLY A 129 3.83 10.13 -15.53
CA GLY A 129 5.07 9.39 -15.37
C GLY A 129 6.00 9.94 -14.29
N ARG A 130 5.52 10.82 -13.40
CA ARG A 130 6.32 11.29 -12.27
C ARG A 130 6.22 10.27 -11.13
N ILE A 131 7.29 10.08 -10.38
CA ILE A 131 7.23 9.40 -9.10
C ILE A 131 6.49 10.34 -8.14
N GLN A 132 5.19 10.10 -7.96
CA GLN A 132 4.32 10.88 -7.09
C GLN A 132 4.62 10.62 -5.61
N GLY A 133 5.07 9.41 -5.30
CA GLY A 133 5.41 9.03 -3.94
C GLY A 133 6.12 7.70 -3.83
N LYS A 134 6.65 7.46 -2.64
CA LYS A 134 7.31 6.22 -2.25
C LYS A 134 6.75 5.75 -0.93
N TYR A 135 6.62 4.45 -0.77
CA TYR A 135 6.38 3.83 0.53
C TYR A 135 7.55 2.90 0.84
N LEU A 136 8.23 3.13 1.93
CA LEU A 136 9.29 2.27 2.45
C LEU A 136 8.65 1.30 3.46
N LYS A 137 8.91 0.01 3.32
CA LYS A 137 8.43 -1.03 4.23
C LYS A 137 8.79 -0.71 5.67
N THR A 138 7.81 -0.75 6.57
CA THR A 138 7.97 -0.36 7.96
C THR A 138 8.29 -1.54 8.89
N HIS A 139 7.75 -2.72 8.60
CA HIS A 139 7.94 -3.94 9.39
C HIS A 139 8.81 -4.94 8.63
N ALA A 140 10.01 -5.17 9.15
CA ALA A 140 10.93 -6.15 8.57
C ALA A 140 10.43 -7.58 8.85
N ALA A 141 10.34 -8.40 7.81
CA ALA A 141 10.03 -9.83 7.93
C ALA A 141 11.33 -10.61 8.13
N VAL A 142 11.87 -10.54 9.33
CA VAL A 142 13.13 -11.19 9.66
C VAL A 142 12.90 -12.47 10.44
N ASP A 143 13.73 -13.48 10.16
CA ASP A 143 13.70 -14.73 10.90
C ASP A 143 14.20 -14.55 12.33
N THR A 144 13.65 -15.36 13.24
CA THR A 144 14.21 -15.49 14.60
C THR A 144 15.41 -16.40 14.57
N PHE A 145 16.52 -15.89 15.10
CA PHE A 145 17.70 -16.71 15.37
C PHE A 145 17.70 -17.12 16.84
N GLU A 146 18.19 -18.32 17.14
CA GLU A 146 18.25 -18.82 18.52
C GLU A 146 18.92 -17.80 19.45
N GLY A 147 18.21 -17.45 20.54
CA GLY A 147 18.68 -16.47 21.50
C GLY A 147 18.62 -15.00 21.08
N THR A 148 18.10 -14.69 19.89
CA THR A 148 18.02 -13.31 19.40
C THR A 148 16.56 -12.90 19.22
N PRO A 149 16.08 -11.83 19.89
CA PRO A 149 14.77 -11.25 19.61
C PRO A 149 14.71 -10.74 18.17
N SER A 150 13.73 -11.21 17.41
CA SER A 150 13.60 -10.98 15.97
C SER A 150 13.44 -9.53 15.52
N TYR A 151 13.23 -8.59 16.44
CA TYR A 151 12.96 -7.19 16.13
C TYR A 151 14.01 -6.21 16.66
N ALA A 152 14.91 -6.66 17.54
CA ALA A 152 15.82 -5.73 18.23
C ALA A 152 17.05 -5.38 17.38
N HIS A 153 17.85 -6.36 17.06
CA HIS A 153 19.12 -6.15 16.34
C HIS A 153 19.45 -7.33 15.44
N PRO A 154 20.17 -7.10 14.32
CA PRO A 154 20.69 -8.19 13.52
C PRO A 154 21.54 -9.15 14.39
N PRO A 155 21.49 -10.47 14.14
CA PRO A 155 22.28 -11.43 14.89
C PRO A 155 23.77 -11.14 14.74
N ALA A 156 24.50 -11.24 15.85
CA ALA A 156 25.96 -11.00 15.88
C ALA A 156 26.73 -12.01 15.01
N GLY A 157 27.91 -11.61 14.55
CA GLY A 157 28.84 -12.51 13.82
C GLY A 157 28.48 -12.73 12.34
N ARG A 158 27.51 -12.00 11.79
CA ARG A 158 27.20 -12.01 10.35
C ARG A 158 27.72 -10.73 9.70
N SER A 159 28.25 -10.86 8.45
CA SER A 159 28.67 -9.70 7.67
C SER A 159 27.49 -9.03 6.97
N THR A 160 27.63 -7.75 6.60
CA THR A 160 26.67 -7.03 5.76
C THR A 160 26.37 -7.79 4.47
N GLU A 161 27.39 -8.37 3.85
CA GLU A 161 27.22 -9.15 2.62
C GLU A 161 26.37 -10.41 2.85
N TRP A 162 26.56 -11.09 3.98
CA TRP A 162 25.72 -12.22 4.34
C TRP A 162 24.24 -11.81 4.44
N PHE A 163 23.92 -10.66 5.10
CA PHE A 163 22.56 -10.16 5.20
C PHE A 163 21.98 -9.84 3.83
N ILE A 164 22.75 -9.16 2.96
CA ILE A 164 22.28 -8.82 1.60
C ILE A 164 21.86 -10.07 0.83
N GLN A 165 22.59 -11.17 1.00
CA GLN A 165 22.34 -12.41 0.27
C GLN A 165 21.26 -13.29 0.89
N ASN A 166 21.11 -13.28 2.21
CA ASN A 166 20.27 -14.26 2.91
C ASN A 166 19.05 -13.65 3.60
N ASP A 167 19.19 -12.47 4.22
CA ASP A 167 18.10 -11.83 4.96
C ASP A 167 18.28 -10.29 5.00
N PRO A 168 18.09 -9.62 3.85
CA PRO A 168 18.39 -8.19 3.70
C PRO A 168 17.52 -7.29 4.57
N GLU A 169 16.36 -7.76 5.01
CA GLU A 169 15.44 -6.94 5.80
C GLU A 169 15.96 -6.60 7.21
N TRP A 170 16.97 -7.33 7.72
CA TRP A 170 17.64 -6.97 8.95
C TRP A 170 18.35 -5.62 8.89
N ILE A 171 18.96 -5.31 7.74
CA ILE A 171 19.84 -4.16 7.55
C ILE A 171 19.29 -3.12 6.57
N MET A 172 18.10 -3.33 6.01
CA MET A 172 17.45 -2.33 5.16
C MET A 172 17.06 -1.09 5.97
N GLU A 173 17.03 0.04 5.31
CA GLU A 173 16.36 1.23 5.83
C GLU A 173 14.86 0.96 5.95
N LYS A 174 14.30 1.21 7.13
CA LYS A 174 12.87 1.03 7.40
C LYS A 174 12.13 2.34 7.23
N GLY A 175 10.91 2.27 6.71
CA GLY A 175 10.02 3.42 6.66
C GLY A 175 9.62 3.90 8.06
N HIS A 176 9.38 5.20 8.18
CA HIS A 176 8.98 5.85 9.43
C HIS A 176 7.57 6.46 9.37
N ASP A 177 6.84 6.25 8.26
CA ASP A 177 5.48 6.76 8.08
C ASP A 177 4.61 5.79 7.28
N LEU A 178 3.32 5.95 7.45
CA LEU A 178 2.26 5.31 6.68
C LEU A 178 1.56 6.39 5.85
N PRO A 179 2.12 6.79 4.71
CA PRO A 179 1.59 7.89 3.90
C PRO A 179 0.32 7.50 3.16
N VAL A 180 -0.53 8.49 2.92
CA VAL A 180 -1.70 8.38 2.05
C VAL A 180 -1.49 9.31 0.86
N PHE A 181 -1.58 8.75 -0.33
CA PHE A 181 -1.37 9.45 -1.60
C PHE A 181 -2.70 9.86 -2.22
N GLU A 182 -2.75 11.09 -2.70
CA GLU A 182 -3.94 11.67 -3.34
C GLU A 182 -3.90 11.35 -4.84
N LEU A 183 -4.77 10.43 -5.33
CA LEU A 183 -4.96 10.21 -6.76
C LEU A 183 -6.22 10.96 -7.22
N ASP A 184 -6.38 11.11 -8.53
CA ASP A 184 -7.54 11.83 -9.08
C ASP A 184 -8.88 11.13 -8.80
N PHE A 185 -8.87 9.82 -8.56
CA PHE A 185 -10.08 9.04 -8.27
C PHE A 185 -10.25 8.67 -6.78
N ALA A 186 -9.18 8.52 -6.01
CA ALA A 186 -9.24 8.08 -4.60
C ALA A 186 -7.98 8.47 -3.82
N ARG A 187 -8.06 8.38 -2.50
CA ARG A 187 -6.90 8.35 -1.60
C ARG A 187 -6.42 6.93 -1.43
N VAL A 188 -5.12 6.70 -1.58
CA VAL A 188 -4.52 5.37 -1.60
C VAL A 188 -3.44 5.27 -0.54
N GLY A 189 -3.51 4.22 0.30
CA GLY A 189 -2.42 3.81 1.17
C GLY A 189 -1.68 2.62 0.57
N ILE A 190 -0.40 2.44 0.91
CA ILE A 190 0.41 1.31 0.45
C ILE A 190 0.99 0.60 1.67
N LEU A 191 0.97 -0.73 1.65
CA LEU A 191 1.62 -1.64 2.59
C LEU A 191 2.42 -2.68 1.81
N THR A 192 3.48 -3.20 2.44
CA THR A 192 4.34 -4.21 1.82
C THR A 192 4.46 -5.45 2.71
N CYS A 193 4.05 -6.60 2.21
CA CYS A 193 4.25 -7.93 2.77
C CYS A 193 3.92 -8.02 4.26
N TYR A 194 4.93 -8.10 5.12
CA TYR A 194 4.79 -8.27 6.56
C TYR A 194 4.02 -7.15 7.26
N ASP A 195 3.98 -5.92 6.71
CA ASP A 195 3.16 -4.83 7.24
C ASP A 195 1.69 -5.22 7.40
N GLY A 196 1.18 -6.07 6.49
CA GLY A 196 -0.22 -6.50 6.50
C GLY A 196 -0.54 -7.61 7.51
N TRP A 197 0.44 -8.09 8.27
CA TRP A 197 0.19 -9.02 9.38
C TRP A 197 -0.24 -8.30 10.66
N PHE A 198 -0.07 -6.99 10.68
CA PHE A 198 -0.47 -6.12 11.79
C PHE A 198 -1.77 -5.39 11.43
N PRO A 199 -2.78 -5.36 12.31
CA PRO A 199 -4.02 -4.64 12.05
C PRO A 199 -3.85 -3.11 12.11
N GLU A 200 -2.84 -2.61 12.81
CA GLU A 200 -2.62 -1.18 13.06
C GLU A 200 -2.33 -0.39 11.77
N PRO A 201 -1.46 -0.83 10.84
CA PRO A 201 -1.19 -0.09 9.61
C PRO A 201 -2.46 0.14 8.78
N PHE A 202 -3.33 -0.86 8.65
CA PHE A 202 -4.62 -0.69 7.95
C PHE A 202 -5.50 0.36 8.63
N ARG A 203 -5.54 0.35 9.97
CA ARG A 203 -6.33 1.32 10.74
C ARG A 203 -5.76 2.72 10.59
N VAL A 204 -4.44 2.90 10.70
CA VAL A 204 -3.78 4.19 10.55
C VAL A 204 -4.03 4.78 9.17
N LEU A 205 -3.81 4.01 8.09
CA LEU A 205 -4.07 4.46 6.73
C LEU A 205 -5.53 4.86 6.52
N SER A 206 -6.47 4.06 7.05
CA SER A 206 -7.89 4.36 6.96
C SER A 206 -8.25 5.65 7.68
N LEU A 207 -7.71 5.90 8.89
CA LEU A 207 -7.92 7.13 9.64
C LEU A 207 -7.26 8.35 8.98
N LYS A 208 -6.15 8.18 8.28
CA LYS A 208 -5.53 9.20 7.42
C LYS A 208 -6.35 9.44 6.13
N GLY A 209 -7.41 8.67 5.89
CA GLY A 209 -8.37 8.87 4.80
C GLY A 209 -8.17 7.98 3.58
N ALA A 210 -7.31 6.97 3.62
CA ALA A 210 -7.19 6.02 2.51
C ALA A 210 -8.53 5.35 2.21
N GLU A 211 -8.92 5.32 0.95
CA GLU A 211 -10.13 4.67 0.44
C GLU A 211 -9.80 3.28 -0.13
N ILE A 212 -8.62 3.18 -0.74
CA ILE A 212 -8.06 1.93 -1.26
C ILE A 212 -6.73 1.71 -0.53
N ILE A 213 -6.49 0.50 -0.05
CA ILE A 213 -5.18 0.09 0.45
C ILE A 213 -4.60 -0.94 -0.53
N ILE A 214 -3.40 -0.65 -1.02
CA ILE A 214 -2.61 -1.53 -1.87
C ILE A 214 -1.67 -2.29 -0.94
N TRP A 215 -1.68 -3.63 -1.03
CA TRP A 215 -0.81 -4.48 -0.23
C TRP A 215 0.00 -5.38 -1.14
N ILE A 216 1.22 -4.93 -1.48
CA ILE A 216 2.13 -5.69 -2.35
C ILE A 216 2.90 -6.73 -1.55
N ASN A 217 3.08 -7.93 -2.11
CA ASN A 217 3.75 -9.03 -1.47
C ASN A 217 4.76 -9.73 -2.39
N GLY A 218 5.76 -10.37 -1.76
CA GLY A 218 6.80 -11.16 -2.44
C GLY A 218 7.10 -12.44 -1.67
N ARG A 219 6.09 -13.22 -1.28
CA ARG A 219 6.24 -14.41 -0.44
C ARG A 219 5.81 -15.69 -1.15
N GLY A 220 6.47 -16.80 -0.81
CA GLY A 220 6.16 -18.13 -1.33
C GLY A 220 4.84 -18.72 -0.82
N GLY A 221 4.26 -18.12 0.21
CA GLY A 221 2.98 -18.48 0.77
C GLY A 221 1.80 -17.82 0.06
N HIS A 222 0.66 -17.89 0.71
CA HIS A 222 -0.60 -17.30 0.26
C HIS A 222 -0.82 -15.95 0.94
N VAL A 223 -1.37 -14.96 0.22
CA VAL A 223 -1.93 -13.76 0.85
C VAL A 223 -3.33 -14.15 1.35
N GLU A 224 -3.52 -14.11 2.65
CA GLU A 224 -4.69 -14.65 3.31
C GLU A 224 -5.92 -13.78 3.07
N ASP A 225 -6.95 -14.36 2.49
CA ASP A 225 -8.21 -13.67 2.19
C ASP A 225 -8.96 -13.23 3.45
N TYR A 226 -8.79 -13.95 4.56
CA TYR A 226 -9.39 -13.56 5.84
C TYR A 226 -8.78 -12.27 6.40
N ILE A 227 -7.46 -12.03 6.21
CA ILE A 227 -6.84 -10.74 6.57
C ILE A 227 -7.43 -9.63 5.70
N VAL A 228 -7.51 -9.86 4.38
CA VAL A 228 -8.09 -8.90 3.42
C VAL A 228 -9.52 -8.55 3.81
N LYS A 229 -10.36 -9.55 4.08
CA LYS A 229 -11.76 -9.35 4.47
C LYS A 229 -11.91 -8.62 5.80
N ALA A 230 -11.10 -8.99 6.81
CA ALA A 230 -11.09 -8.32 8.11
C ALA A 230 -10.64 -6.85 7.98
N ALA A 231 -9.55 -6.59 7.27
CA ALA A 231 -9.04 -5.25 7.05
C ALA A 231 -10.08 -4.35 6.33
N MET A 232 -10.74 -4.86 5.29
CA MET A 232 -11.82 -4.13 4.61
C MET A 232 -12.98 -3.80 5.54
N PHE A 233 -13.49 -4.81 6.24
CA PHE A 233 -14.66 -4.65 7.11
C PHE A 233 -14.38 -3.66 8.24
N HIS A 234 -13.29 -3.85 8.98
CA HIS A 234 -12.96 -3.01 10.13
C HIS A 234 -12.61 -1.57 9.76
N ASN A 235 -12.07 -1.34 8.55
CA ASN A 235 -11.51 -0.06 8.15
C ASN A 235 -12.34 0.64 7.06
N SER A 236 -13.41 0.03 6.56
CA SER A 236 -14.22 0.56 5.46
C SER A 236 -13.33 1.05 4.30
N VAL A 237 -12.52 0.15 3.77
CA VAL A 237 -11.61 0.36 2.64
C VAL A 237 -11.79 -0.73 1.60
N ALA A 238 -11.42 -0.48 0.35
CA ALA A 238 -11.17 -1.51 -0.64
C ALA A 238 -9.70 -1.96 -0.55
N LEU A 239 -9.40 -3.20 -0.95
CA LEU A 239 -8.05 -3.72 -1.00
C LEU A 239 -7.67 -4.22 -2.40
N VAL A 240 -6.42 -3.94 -2.77
CA VAL A 240 -5.75 -4.53 -3.92
C VAL A 240 -4.50 -5.20 -3.42
N THR A 241 -4.44 -6.54 -3.50
CA THR A 241 -3.25 -7.28 -3.11
C THR A 241 -2.55 -7.83 -4.33
N THR A 242 -1.23 -7.89 -4.29
CA THR A 242 -0.41 -8.62 -5.27
C THR A 242 0.52 -9.56 -4.54
N ASN A 243 0.91 -10.64 -5.21
CA ASN A 243 1.98 -11.52 -4.75
C ASN A 243 2.82 -11.96 -5.94
N GLN A 244 4.01 -12.42 -5.67
CA GLN A 244 4.86 -13.05 -6.68
C GLN A 244 4.23 -14.35 -7.19
N ALA A 245 4.50 -14.71 -8.45
CA ALA A 245 3.85 -15.86 -9.10
C ALA A 245 4.29 -17.23 -8.55
N TYR A 246 5.28 -17.29 -7.67
CA TYR A 246 5.61 -18.50 -6.92
C TYR A 246 4.74 -18.70 -5.67
N GLY A 247 3.95 -17.71 -5.30
CA GLY A 247 2.95 -17.75 -4.23
C GLY A 247 1.52 -17.67 -4.76
N ALA A 248 0.63 -17.13 -3.95
CA ALA A 248 -0.79 -16.97 -4.30
C ALA A 248 -1.42 -15.77 -3.58
N GLY A 249 -2.67 -15.45 -3.92
CA GLY A 249 -3.46 -14.44 -3.22
C GLY A 249 -3.37 -13.03 -3.80
N THR A 250 -2.96 -12.88 -5.08
CA THR A 250 -3.20 -11.65 -5.82
C THR A 250 -4.69 -11.50 -6.04
N MET A 251 -5.31 -10.46 -5.45
CA MET A 251 -6.75 -10.26 -5.52
C MET A 251 -7.14 -8.79 -5.48
N ILE A 252 -8.32 -8.51 -6.02
CA ILE A 252 -8.99 -7.21 -5.93
C ILE A 252 -10.26 -7.42 -5.11
N ALA A 253 -10.41 -6.64 -4.07
CA ALA A 253 -11.47 -6.81 -3.10
C ALA A 253 -12.16 -5.48 -2.79
N ASP A 254 -13.48 -5.51 -2.68
CA ASP A 254 -14.34 -4.37 -2.44
C ASP A 254 -15.11 -4.53 -1.12
N TRP A 255 -15.39 -3.39 -0.48
CA TRP A 255 -16.15 -3.37 0.77
C TRP A 255 -17.54 -4.01 0.61
N PRO A 256 -18.07 -4.77 1.59
CA PRO A 256 -17.55 -5.01 2.95
C PRO A 256 -16.52 -6.16 3.08
N ALA A 257 -16.52 -7.12 2.17
CA ALA A 257 -15.64 -8.30 2.19
C ALA A 257 -15.74 -9.11 0.88
N THR A 258 -16.02 -8.44 -0.24
CA THR A 258 -16.26 -9.09 -1.53
C THR A 258 -14.96 -9.20 -2.30
N ILE A 259 -14.48 -10.41 -2.53
CA ILE A 259 -13.39 -10.65 -3.50
C ILE A 259 -13.98 -10.56 -4.90
N LYS A 260 -13.55 -9.56 -5.67
CA LYS A 260 -14.04 -9.29 -7.03
C LYS A 260 -13.33 -10.13 -8.09
N ALA A 261 -12.04 -10.34 -7.89
CA ALA A 261 -11.20 -11.14 -8.75
C ALA A 261 -10.00 -11.67 -7.96
N VAL A 262 -9.50 -12.84 -8.35
CA VAL A 262 -8.31 -13.48 -7.77
C VAL A 262 -7.53 -14.20 -8.86
N CYS A 263 -6.19 -14.09 -8.83
CA CYS A 263 -5.31 -14.85 -9.72
C CYS A 263 -5.25 -16.33 -9.32
N PRO A 264 -5.08 -17.26 -10.29
CA PRO A 264 -4.79 -18.65 -9.98
C PRO A 264 -3.47 -18.74 -9.18
N PRO A 265 -3.36 -19.68 -8.23
CA PRO A 265 -2.16 -19.83 -7.41
C PRO A 265 -0.97 -20.30 -8.26
N GLN A 266 0.23 -19.87 -7.88
CA GLN A 266 1.51 -20.33 -8.43
C GLN A 266 1.60 -20.25 -9.96
N LYS A 267 1.06 -19.19 -10.54
CA LYS A 267 1.04 -18.97 -11.99
C LYS A 267 1.17 -17.48 -12.30
N GLU A 268 1.93 -17.15 -13.34
CA GLU A 268 1.90 -15.79 -13.89
C GLU A 268 0.52 -15.49 -14.47
N ALA A 269 -0.09 -14.42 -13.96
CA ALA A 269 -1.43 -13.98 -14.32
C ALA A 269 -1.61 -12.50 -13.99
N TRP A 270 -2.70 -11.94 -14.47
CA TRP A 270 -3.19 -10.64 -14.03
C TRP A 270 -4.71 -10.65 -14.03
N ILE A 271 -5.28 -9.77 -13.23
CA ILE A 271 -6.72 -9.59 -13.07
C ILE A 271 -7.05 -8.11 -13.08
N SER A 272 -8.28 -7.79 -13.46
CA SER A 272 -8.83 -6.44 -13.28
C SER A 272 -10.24 -6.51 -12.74
N ALA A 273 -10.64 -5.48 -11.98
CA ALA A 273 -12.00 -5.34 -11.48
C ALA A 273 -12.33 -3.87 -11.16
N ALA A 274 -13.60 -3.56 -11.18
CA ALA A 274 -14.11 -2.26 -10.75
C ALA A 274 -14.36 -2.26 -9.24
N ILE A 275 -13.89 -1.21 -8.55
CA ILE A 275 -14.14 -0.88 -7.15
C ILE A 275 -15.25 0.18 -7.08
N ASP A 276 -16.27 -0.05 -6.26
CA ASP A 276 -17.39 0.87 -6.03
C ASP A 276 -17.03 1.91 -4.96
N LEU A 277 -16.44 3.01 -5.39
CA LEU A 277 -16.05 4.12 -4.53
C LEU A 277 -17.27 4.88 -3.99
N LYS A 278 -18.37 4.96 -4.74
CA LYS A 278 -19.59 5.61 -4.29
C LYS A 278 -20.17 4.94 -3.05
N ARG A 279 -20.31 3.62 -3.11
CA ARG A 279 -20.79 2.81 -1.98
C ARG A 279 -19.85 2.95 -0.79
N LEU A 280 -18.54 2.83 -1.01
CA LEU A 280 -17.54 2.97 0.03
C LEU A 280 -17.63 4.33 0.74
N ARG A 281 -17.68 5.43 -0.02
CA ARG A 281 -17.80 6.80 0.51
C ARG A 281 -19.09 7.01 1.29
N SER A 282 -20.20 6.48 0.78
CA SER A 282 -21.49 6.51 1.48
C SER A 282 -21.43 5.82 2.82
N VAL A 283 -20.85 4.61 2.86
CA VAL A 283 -20.66 3.86 4.11
C VAL A 283 -19.79 4.64 5.10
N ARG A 284 -18.65 5.15 4.65
CA ARG A 284 -17.72 5.90 5.52
C ARG A 284 -18.38 7.14 6.11
N LYS A 285 -19.15 7.89 5.31
CA LYS A 285 -19.87 9.08 5.77
C LYS A 285 -20.84 8.79 6.92
N HIS A 286 -21.47 7.61 6.91
CA HIS A 286 -22.47 7.21 7.88
C HIS A 286 -21.96 6.17 8.89
N SER A 287 -20.67 5.88 8.90
CA SER A 287 -20.08 4.81 9.72
C SER A 287 -20.07 5.18 11.20
N ARG A 288 -20.84 4.42 11.98
CA ARG A 288 -20.76 4.46 13.44
C ARG A 288 -19.38 4.02 13.95
N ASN A 289 -18.72 3.13 13.25
CA ASN A 289 -17.42 2.58 13.65
C ASN A 289 -16.32 3.65 13.76
N TYR A 290 -16.37 4.72 12.96
CA TYR A 290 -15.45 5.86 13.11
C TYR A 290 -15.83 6.78 14.25
N GLN A 291 -17.13 7.07 14.39
CA GLN A 291 -17.65 8.03 15.37
C GLN A 291 -17.64 7.48 16.81
N GLN A 292 -17.80 6.17 16.97
CA GLN A 292 -17.89 5.49 18.27
C GLN A 292 -16.57 4.88 18.73
N ARG A 293 -15.46 5.23 18.07
CA ARG A 293 -14.12 4.81 18.55
C ARG A 293 -13.85 5.42 19.95
N ARG A 294 -13.17 4.65 20.76
CA ARG A 294 -12.75 5.00 22.12
C ARG A 294 -11.22 5.08 22.21
N PRO A 295 -10.56 6.08 21.54
CA PRO A 295 -9.09 6.16 21.48
C PRO A 295 -8.43 6.14 22.86
N GLU A 296 -9.11 6.68 23.88
CA GLU A 296 -8.66 6.70 25.28
C GLU A 296 -8.47 5.31 25.90
N LEU A 297 -9.04 4.26 25.28
CA LEU A 297 -8.87 2.87 25.72
C LEU A 297 -7.73 2.14 25.00
N TYR A 298 -7.12 2.74 23.98
CA TYR A 298 -6.18 2.05 23.09
C TYR A 298 -4.72 2.30 23.45
N GLY A 299 -4.43 2.84 24.64
CA GLY A 299 -3.06 3.15 25.07
C GLY A 299 -2.10 1.97 25.07
N GLU A 300 -2.61 0.75 25.29
CA GLU A 300 -1.78 -0.46 25.29
C GLU A 300 -1.16 -0.79 23.92
N ILE A 301 -1.81 -0.37 22.82
CA ILE A 301 -1.29 -0.57 21.44
C ILE A 301 0.01 0.21 21.22
N LEU A 302 0.25 1.28 21.99
CA LEU A 302 1.43 2.12 21.83
C LEU A 302 2.63 1.62 22.64
N LYS A 303 2.46 0.56 23.43
CA LYS A 303 3.52 -0.02 24.26
C LYS A 303 4.12 -1.23 23.57
N ARG A 304 5.43 -1.38 23.66
CA ARG A 304 6.08 -2.64 23.29
C ARG A 304 5.81 -3.67 24.38
N GLN A 305 5.20 -4.78 24.00
CA GLN A 305 4.83 -5.83 24.92
C GLN A 305 5.17 -7.21 24.38
N THR A 306 5.41 -8.17 25.27
CA THR A 306 5.41 -9.58 24.95
C THR A 306 3.98 -10.08 24.71
N ALA A 307 3.82 -11.28 24.13
CA ALA A 307 2.52 -11.93 23.95
C ALA A 307 1.74 -12.10 25.28
N TRP A 308 2.40 -12.01 26.42
CA TRP A 308 1.83 -12.17 27.75
C TRP A 308 1.55 -10.84 28.47
N GLY A 309 1.64 -9.71 27.77
CA GLY A 309 1.38 -8.39 28.33
C GLY A 309 2.53 -7.81 29.16
N GLU A 310 3.70 -8.44 29.14
CA GLU A 310 4.89 -7.91 29.80
C GLU A 310 5.53 -6.81 28.95
N THR A 311 5.77 -5.65 29.56
CA THR A 311 6.43 -4.55 28.88
C THR A 311 7.87 -4.89 28.55
N ILE A 312 8.24 -4.81 27.27
CA ILE A 312 9.63 -4.96 26.83
C ILE A 312 10.37 -3.67 27.20
N LYS A 313 11.38 -3.80 28.05
CA LYS A 313 12.31 -2.71 28.32
C LYS A 313 13.25 -2.59 27.13
N ASP A 314 13.37 -1.38 26.59
CA ASP A 314 14.39 -1.13 25.55
C ASP A 314 15.75 -1.47 26.18
N ALA A 315 16.52 -2.34 25.50
CA ALA A 315 17.91 -2.54 25.84
C ALA A 315 18.63 -1.24 25.45
N ASN A 316 19.15 -0.55 26.48
CA ASN A 316 19.99 0.64 26.33
C ASN A 316 21.26 0.31 25.55
#